data_cced3beda5346dbe385260be33fff102
#
_entry.id   cced3beda5346dbe385260be33fff102
#
_cell.length_a   1.000
_cell.length_b   1.000
_cell.length_c   1.000
_cell.angle_alpha   90.00
_cell.angle_beta   90.00
_cell.angle_gamma   90.00
#
_symmetry.space_group_name_H-M   'P 1'
#
loop_
_entity.id
_entity.type
_entity.pdbx_description
1 polymer ?
#
loop_
_entity_poly.entity_id
_entity_poly.type
_entity_poly.pdbx_seq_one_letter_code
_entity_poly.pdbx_strand_id
1 'polypeptide(L)'
;AICVHGRTRAQMYQPYADWSIIKAVKDAVKIPVIGNGDVTGAQSACRMIEETGCDMVMVGRAALGNPWVFREINAYLSESCRIMPPPSVPERILVIRRHIELLCGDKGENRGMREARKHVAWYMHGLKGAAEMRKKAGELCTLEDLDCLLKELYTLSNH
;
A
#
# COMPACT_ATOMS: atom_id res chain seq x y z
N ALA A 1 19.24 -6.80 11.59
CA ALA A 1 18.81 -5.54 10.98
C ALA A 1 18.07 -4.68 12.00
N ILE A 2 18.04 -3.36 11.78
CA ILE A 2 17.27 -2.39 12.56
C ILE A 2 16.36 -1.59 11.62
N CYS A 3 15.10 -1.36 12.02
CA CYS A 3 14.21 -0.46 11.29
C CYS A 3 14.13 0.88 12.01
N VAL A 4 14.35 1.97 11.28
CA VAL A 4 14.37 3.34 11.79
C VAL A 4 13.28 4.16 11.12
N HIS A 5 12.39 4.76 11.94
CA HIS A 5 11.38 5.68 11.47
C HIS A 5 11.81 7.13 11.75
N GLY A 6 11.75 7.98 10.72
CA GLY A 6 12.18 9.39 10.81
C GLY A 6 11.22 10.31 11.59
N ARG A 7 10.39 9.77 12.49
CA ARG A 7 9.52 10.53 13.41
C ARG A 7 9.49 9.90 14.78
N THR A 8 9.32 10.73 15.81
CA THR A 8 8.96 10.27 17.14
C THR A 8 7.47 9.94 17.23
N ARG A 9 7.07 9.19 18.26
CA ARG A 9 5.66 8.87 18.53
C ARG A 9 4.81 10.14 18.72
N ALA A 10 5.35 11.19 19.33
CA ALA A 10 4.64 12.44 19.58
C ALA A 10 4.34 13.23 18.30
N GLN A 11 5.17 13.09 17.27
CA GLN A 11 5.01 13.79 16.00
C GLN A 11 3.90 13.19 15.13
N MET A 12 3.50 11.93 15.36
CA MET A 12 2.49 11.23 14.56
C MET A 12 2.81 11.30 13.04
N TYR A 13 2.06 12.14 12.28
CA TYR A 13 2.23 12.32 10.84
C TYR A 13 2.75 13.71 10.44
N GLN A 14 3.07 14.57 11.40
CA GLN A 14 3.56 15.93 11.16
C GLN A 14 4.82 16.20 12.01
N PRO A 15 5.79 16.94 11.49
CA PRO A 15 6.04 17.33 10.10
C PRO A 15 6.46 16.13 9.24
N TYR A 16 7.12 16.33 8.09
CA TYR A 16 7.71 15.26 7.30
C TYR A 16 8.70 14.41 8.10
N ALA A 17 8.86 13.13 7.73
CA ALA A 17 9.85 12.27 8.35
C ALA A 17 11.26 12.82 8.12
N ASP A 18 12.02 12.96 9.21
CA ASP A 18 13.41 13.40 9.15
C ASP A 18 14.32 12.23 8.77
N TRP A 19 14.70 12.18 7.51
CA TRP A 19 15.56 11.12 6.98
C TRP A 19 17.01 11.28 7.43
N SER A 20 17.43 12.45 7.95
CA SER A 20 18.77 12.65 8.51
C SER A 20 19.03 11.73 9.71
N ILE A 21 17.99 11.42 10.49
CA ILE A 21 18.06 10.47 11.60
C ILE A 21 18.33 9.04 11.09
N ILE A 22 17.70 8.64 9.98
CA ILE A 22 17.95 7.33 9.35
C ILE A 22 19.41 7.25 8.91
N LYS A 23 19.92 8.30 8.28
CA LYS A 23 21.32 8.41 7.88
C LYS A 23 22.27 8.31 9.07
N ALA A 24 22.02 9.08 10.14
CA ALA A 24 22.86 9.07 11.33
C ALA A 24 22.94 7.69 11.98
N VAL A 25 21.82 6.93 12.01
CA VAL A 25 21.82 5.55 12.49
C VAL A 25 22.61 4.65 11.55
N LYS A 26 22.42 4.79 10.21
CA LYS A 26 23.16 4.00 9.23
C LYS A 26 24.68 4.20 9.36
N ASP A 27 25.11 5.43 9.55
CA ASP A 27 26.53 5.76 9.71
C ASP A 27 27.12 5.21 11.03
N ALA A 28 26.27 5.01 12.06
CA ALA A 28 26.70 4.54 13.39
C ALA A 28 26.75 3.01 13.54
N VAL A 29 26.08 2.23 12.65
CA VAL A 29 25.97 0.78 12.80
C VAL A 29 26.52 0.04 11.57
N LYS A 30 26.95 -1.22 11.81
CA LYS A 30 27.42 -2.12 10.72
C LYS A 30 26.36 -3.13 10.27
N ILE A 31 25.23 -3.18 10.94
CA ILE A 31 24.12 -4.09 10.60
C ILE A 31 23.20 -3.42 9.56
N PRO A 32 22.42 -4.21 8.80
CA PRO A 32 21.49 -3.64 7.83
C PRO A 32 20.48 -2.70 8.50
N VAL A 33 20.23 -1.55 7.87
CA VAL A 33 19.27 -0.53 8.27
C VAL A 33 18.11 -0.48 7.30
N ILE A 34 16.89 -0.54 7.82
CA ILE A 34 15.64 -0.40 7.05
C ILE A 34 15.10 1.00 7.32
N GLY A 35 15.09 1.86 6.29
CA GLY A 35 14.53 3.21 6.38
C GLY A 35 13.01 3.20 6.28
N ASN A 36 12.33 3.95 7.17
CA ASN A 36 10.87 4.11 7.15
C ASN A 36 10.46 5.57 7.36
N GLY A 37 9.43 6.00 6.64
CA GLY A 37 8.81 7.32 6.75
C GLY A 37 8.61 7.99 5.40
N ASP A 38 7.37 8.34 5.06
CA ASP A 38 6.95 9.11 3.88
C ASP A 38 7.36 8.52 2.50
N VAL A 39 7.61 7.22 2.45
CA VAL A 39 7.79 6.52 1.17
C VAL A 39 6.42 6.28 0.55
N THR A 40 6.16 6.93 -0.59
CA THR A 40 4.88 6.91 -1.30
C THR A 40 4.91 6.13 -2.61
N GLY A 41 6.09 5.75 -3.09
CA GLY A 41 6.28 5.00 -4.34
C GLY A 41 7.75 4.86 -4.70
N ALA A 42 8.02 4.43 -5.92
CA ALA A 42 9.35 4.07 -6.39
C ALA A 42 10.39 5.20 -6.28
N GLN A 43 10.04 6.41 -6.72
CA GLN A 43 10.94 7.56 -6.68
C GLN A 43 11.33 7.96 -5.26
N SER A 44 10.36 7.97 -4.33
CA SER A 44 10.63 8.32 -2.92
C SER A 44 11.41 7.21 -2.21
N ALA A 45 11.25 5.94 -2.61
CA ALA A 45 12.08 4.84 -2.12
C ALA A 45 13.53 4.97 -2.59
N CYS A 46 13.76 5.29 -3.86
CA CYS A 46 15.08 5.55 -4.42
C CYS A 46 15.78 6.70 -3.68
N ARG A 47 15.09 7.84 -3.56
CA ARG A 47 15.60 9.00 -2.82
C ARG A 47 15.98 8.67 -1.37
N MET A 48 15.15 7.90 -0.66
CA MET A 48 15.47 7.48 0.71
C MET A 48 16.79 6.69 0.76
N ILE A 49 17.00 5.75 -0.15
CA ILE A 49 18.26 4.98 -0.23
C ILE A 49 19.44 5.89 -0.55
N GLU A 50 19.30 6.77 -1.54
CA GLU A 50 20.35 7.71 -1.97
C GLU A 50 20.73 8.70 -0.86
N GLU A 51 19.75 9.29 -0.18
CA GLU A 51 19.98 10.31 0.84
C GLU A 51 20.50 9.73 2.16
N THR A 52 20.06 8.50 2.52
CA THR A 52 20.37 7.93 3.85
C THR A 52 21.40 6.80 3.82
N GLY A 53 21.60 6.17 2.69
CA GLY A 53 22.41 4.96 2.57
C GLY A 53 21.82 3.72 3.23
N CYS A 54 20.52 3.73 3.61
CA CYS A 54 19.87 2.56 4.19
C CYS A 54 19.83 1.39 3.20
N ASP A 55 19.84 0.16 3.71
CA ASP A 55 19.96 -1.05 2.89
C ASP A 55 18.61 -1.49 2.31
N MET A 56 17.53 -1.14 2.98
CA MET A 56 16.15 -1.46 2.58
C MET A 56 15.19 -0.35 2.98
N VAL A 57 14.02 -0.35 2.36
CA VAL A 57 12.94 0.62 2.63
C VAL A 57 11.69 -0.10 3.11
N MET A 58 11.09 0.40 4.18
CA MET A 58 9.78 -0.04 4.65
C MET A 58 8.69 0.90 4.15
N VAL A 59 7.69 0.34 3.49
CA VAL A 59 6.51 1.07 3.00
C VAL A 59 5.34 0.87 3.97
N GLY A 60 4.73 1.96 4.38
CA GLY A 60 3.54 1.94 5.24
C GLY A 60 2.25 2.27 4.45
N ARG A 61 1.73 3.47 4.65
CA ARG A 61 0.44 3.93 4.11
C ARG A 61 0.28 3.79 2.59
N ALA A 62 1.35 3.91 1.83
CA ALA A 62 1.31 3.79 0.37
C ALA A 62 0.95 2.37 -0.11
N ALA A 63 1.05 1.35 0.74
CA ALA A 63 0.62 -0.02 0.43
C ALA A 63 -0.89 -0.24 0.65
N LEU A 64 -1.60 0.69 1.29
CA LEU A 64 -3.02 0.57 1.56
C LEU A 64 -3.83 0.69 0.25
N GLY A 65 -4.47 -0.40 -0.15
CA GLY A 65 -5.16 -0.50 -1.45
C GLY A 65 -4.23 -0.52 -2.67
N ASN A 66 -2.91 -0.56 -2.46
CA ASN A 66 -1.89 -0.59 -3.51
C ASN A 66 -0.73 -1.54 -3.15
N PRO A 67 -0.93 -2.85 -3.09
CA PRO A 67 0.17 -3.79 -2.85
C PRO A 67 1.19 -3.83 -4.01
N TRP A 68 0.86 -3.31 -5.17
CA TRP A 68 1.76 -3.23 -6.33
C TRP A 68 2.92 -2.26 -6.12
N VAL A 69 2.84 -1.37 -5.13
CA VAL A 69 3.92 -0.44 -4.76
C VAL A 69 5.26 -1.17 -4.52
N PHE A 70 5.24 -2.38 -3.98
CA PHE A 70 6.45 -3.18 -3.78
C PHE A 70 7.06 -3.65 -5.11
N ARG A 71 6.23 -4.10 -6.06
CA ARG A 71 6.67 -4.46 -7.41
C ARG A 71 7.24 -3.24 -8.15
N GLU A 72 6.57 -2.10 -8.04
CA GLU A 72 7.02 -0.83 -8.63
C GLU A 72 8.38 -0.39 -8.09
N ILE A 73 8.55 -0.41 -6.76
CA ILE A 73 9.82 -0.06 -6.11
C ILE A 73 10.93 -1.00 -6.55
N ASN A 74 10.69 -2.32 -6.52
CA ASN A 74 11.70 -3.30 -6.91
C ASN A 74 12.12 -3.15 -8.37
N ALA A 75 11.16 -2.97 -9.30
CA ALA A 75 11.47 -2.75 -10.71
C ALA A 75 12.25 -1.46 -10.94
N TYR A 76 11.91 -0.39 -10.23
CA TYR A 76 12.60 0.88 -10.33
C TYR A 76 14.05 0.82 -9.81
N LEU A 77 14.27 0.12 -8.70
CA LEU A 77 15.61 -0.01 -8.10
C LEU A 77 16.51 -1.01 -8.84
N SER A 78 15.95 -2.08 -9.44
CA SER A 78 16.72 -3.15 -10.09
C SER A 78 16.91 -2.97 -11.59
N GLU A 79 15.99 -2.28 -12.30
CA GLU A 79 15.92 -2.23 -13.76
C GLU A 79 16.11 -0.80 -14.32
N SER A 80 17.11 -0.07 -13.88
CA SER A 80 17.45 1.27 -14.41
C SER A 80 16.27 2.25 -14.44
N CYS A 81 15.59 2.39 -13.31
CA CYS A 81 14.45 3.31 -13.14
C CYS A 81 13.20 2.93 -13.97
N ARG A 82 12.98 1.64 -14.21
CA ARG A 82 11.80 1.18 -14.94
C ARG A 82 10.51 1.54 -14.20
N ILE A 83 9.66 2.31 -14.88
CA ILE A 83 8.31 2.64 -14.38
C ILE A 83 7.35 1.54 -14.81
N MET A 84 6.69 0.90 -13.83
CA MET A 84 5.69 -0.12 -14.08
C MET A 84 4.33 0.51 -14.41
N PRO A 85 3.57 -0.04 -15.37
CA PRO A 85 2.20 0.41 -15.59
C PRO A 85 1.32 0.11 -14.36
N PRO A 86 0.28 0.90 -14.10
CA PRO A 86 -0.68 0.61 -13.04
C PRO A 86 -1.37 -0.74 -13.29
N PRO A 87 -1.85 -1.42 -12.22
CA PRO A 87 -2.56 -2.67 -12.36
C PRO A 87 -3.85 -2.47 -13.17
N SER A 88 -4.15 -3.44 -14.04
CA SER A 88 -5.42 -3.48 -14.75
C SER A 88 -6.59 -3.69 -13.75
N VAL A 89 -7.81 -3.31 -14.16
CA VAL A 89 -9.00 -3.53 -13.31
C VAL A 89 -9.22 -5.02 -13.02
N PRO A 90 -9.09 -5.95 -13.97
CA PRO A 90 -9.16 -7.39 -13.67
C PRO A 90 -8.12 -7.84 -12.64
N GLU A 91 -6.86 -7.40 -12.76
CA GLU A 91 -5.80 -7.74 -11.79
C GLU A 91 -6.16 -7.19 -10.39
N ARG A 92 -6.69 -5.97 -10.32
CA ARG A 92 -7.11 -5.35 -9.07
C ARG A 92 -8.26 -6.13 -8.43
N ILE A 93 -9.26 -6.55 -9.20
CA ILE A 93 -10.38 -7.37 -8.75
C ILE A 93 -9.89 -8.68 -8.11
N LEU A 94 -8.99 -9.39 -8.78
CA LEU A 94 -8.42 -10.64 -8.27
C LEU A 94 -7.70 -10.43 -6.92
N VAL A 95 -6.90 -9.36 -6.81
CA VAL A 95 -6.18 -9.06 -5.57
C VAL A 95 -7.13 -8.65 -4.45
N ILE A 96 -8.14 -7.82 -4.72
CA ILE A 96 -9.16 -7.46 -3.73
C ILE A 96 -9.84 -8.72 -3.21
N ARG A 97 -10.36 -9.55 -4.11
CA ARG A 97 -11.06 -10.78 -3.72
C ARG A 97 -10.18 -11.66 -2.85
N ARG A 98 -8.96 -11.95 -3.30
CA ARG A 98 -8.01 -12.78 -2.53
C ARG A 98 -7.71 -12.20 -1.16
N HIS A 99 -7.49 -10.89 -1.05
CA HIS A 99 -7.22 -10.22 0.21
C HIS A 99 -8.38 -10.40 1.21
N ILE A 100 -9.62 -10.16 0.74
CA ILE A 100 -10.79 -10.24 1.62
C ILE A 100 -11.14 -11.68 1.98
N GLU A 101 -10.98 -12.64 1.08
CA GLU A 101 -11.12 -14.07 1.39
C GLU A 101 -10.15 -14.50 2.51
N LEU A 102 -8.88 -14.12 2.42
CA LEU A 102 -7.89 -14.40 3.47
C LEU A 102 -8.26 -13.73 4.80
N LEU A 103 -8.72 -12.49 4.76
CA LEU A 103 -9.15 -11.75 5.95
C LEU A 103 -10.36 -12.42 6.61
N CYS A 104 -11.33 -12.88 5.82
CA CYS A 104 -12.50 -13.62 6.32
C CYS A 104 -12.12 -15.02 6.82
N GLY A 105 -11.19 -15.69 6.16
CA GLY A 105 -10.66 -16.98 6.62
C GLY A 105 -9.96 -16.93 7.98
N ASP A 106 -9.22 -15.82 8.23
CA ASP A 106 -8.53 -15.60 9.52
C ASP A 106 -9.48 -15.18 10.65
N LYS A 107 -10.46 -14.31 10.38
CA LYS A 107 -11.28 -13.62 11.40
C LYS A 107 -12.73 -14.05 11.49
N GLY A 108 -13.16 -14.93 10.58
CA GLY A 108 -14.56 -15.22 10.30
C GLY A 108 -15.22 -14.12 9.45
N GLU A 109 -16.22 -14.49 8.64
CA GLU A 109 -16.80 -13.60 7.62
C GLU A 109 -17.38 -12.31 8.21
N ASN A 110 -18.15 -12.39 9.31
CA ASN A 110 -18.80 -11.23 9.92
C ASN A 110 -17.79 -10.14 10.34
N ARG A 111 -16.70 -10.53 11.03
CA ARG A 111 -15.65 -9.60 11.44
C ARG A 111 -14.77 -9.19 10.27
N GLY A 112 -14.39 -10.15 9.44
CA GLY A 112 -13.59 -9.95 8.24
C GLY A 112 -14.23 -8.92 7.32
N MET A 113 -15.51 -9.04 7.02
CA MET A 113 -16.22 -8.10 6.15
C MET A 113 -16.34 -6.69 6.75
N ARG A 114 -16.54 -6.54 8.05
CA ARG A 114 -16.49 -5.21 8.69
C ARG A 114 -15.13 -4.53 8.54
N GLU A 115 -14.05 -5.28 8.70
CA GLU A 115 -12.69 -4.76 8.49
C GLU A 115 -12.38 -4.56 6.99
N ALA A 116 -12.94 -5.39 6.11
CA ALA A 116 -12.80 -5.32 4.66
C ALA A 116 -13.27 -3.99 4.07
N ARG A 117 -14.32 -3.37 4.61
CA ARG A 117 -14.91 -2.12 4.09
C ARG A 117 -13.86 -1.05 3.81
N LYS A 118 -12.98 -0.78 4.77
CA LYS A 118 -11.90 0.20 4.61
C LYS A 118 -10.87 -0.23 3.57
N HIS A 119 -10.52 -1.53 3.53
CA HIS A 119 -9.53 -2.04 2.57
C HIS A 119 -10.08 -1.96 1.14
N VAL A 120 -11.32 -2.40 0.92
CA VAL A 120 -11.98 -2.29 -0.38
C VAL A 120 -12.09 -0.82 -0.83
N ALA A 121 -12.46 0.09 0.08
CA ALA A 121 -12.52 1.52 -0.23
C ALA A 121 -11.16 2.09 -0.67
N TRP A 122 -10.06 1.65 -0.07
CA TRP A 122 -8.71 2.08 -0.49
C TRP A 122 -8.36 1.58 -1.90
N TYR A 123 -8.74 0.35 -2.26
CA TYR A 123 -8.52 -0.19 -3.60
C TYR A 123 -9.27 0.57 -4.71
N MET A 124 -10.34 1.29 -4.37
CA MET A 124 -11.11 2.08 -5.34
C MET A 124 -10.43 3.39 -5.74
N HIS A 125 -9.33 3.77 -5.08
CA HIS A 125 -8.64 5.03 -5.40
C HIS A 125 -8.17 5.07 -6.85
N GLY A 126 -8.44 6.21 -7.53
CA GLY A 126 -8.02 6.44 -8.92
C GLY A 126 -8.85 5.72 -9.98
N LEU A 127 -9.92 5.00 -9.62
CA LEU A 127 -10.80 4.33 -10.57
C LEU A 127 -11.98 5.21 -10.98
N LYS A 128 -12.52 4.97 -12.19
CA LYS A 128 -13.78 5.56 -12.64
C LYS A 128 -14.91 5.16 -11.69
N GLY A 129 -15.75 6.10 -11.28
CA GLY A 129 -16.83 5.83 -10.32
C GLY A 129 -16.38 5.57 -8.87
N ALA A 130 -15.11 5.87 -8.53
CA ALA A 130 -14.52 5.57 -7.22
C ALA A 130 -15.34 6.07 -6.02
N ALA A 131 -16.03 7.21 -6.13
CA ALA A 131 -16.83 7.77 -5.03
C ALA A 131 -18.02 6.85 -4.70
N GLU A 132 -18.76 6.42 -5.72
CA GLU A 132 -19.90 5.51 -5.58
C GLU A 132 -19.44 4.14 -5.09
N MET A 133 -18.36 3.60 -5.68
CA MET A 133 -17.78 2.32 -5.25
C MET A 133 -17.34 2.35 -3.78
N ARG A 134 -16.73 3.44 -3.29
CA ARG A 134 -16.38 3.58 -1.88
C ARG A 134 -17.59 3.63 -0.95
N LYS A 135 -18.69 4.28 -1.38
CA LYS A 135 -19.94 4.28 -0.61
C LYS A 135 -20.46 2.85 -0.45
N LYS A 136 -20.59 2.11 -1.57
CA LYS A 136 -21.02 0.70 -1.55
C LYS A 136 -20.07 -0.19 -0.75
N ALA A 137 -18.75 0.04 -0.83
CA ALA A 137 -17.77 -0.69 -0.01
C ALA A 137 -18.01 -0.54 1.50
N GLY A 138 -18.57 0.61 1.94
CA GLY A 138 -18.95 0.84 3.34
C GLY A 138 -20.13 -0.01 3.82
N GLU A 139 -20.90 -0.58 2.91
CA GLU A 139 -22.14 -1.32 3.19
C GLU A 139 -21.94 -2.87 3.12
N LEU A 140 -20.77 -3.34 2.68
CA LEU A 140 -20.45 -4.77 2.53
C LEU A 140 -20.67 -5.54 3.84
N CYS A 141 -21.40 -6.65 3.77
CA CYS A 141 -21.66 -7.55 4.89
C CYS A 141 -21.18 -8.97 4.64
N THR A 142 -21.22 -9.43 3.38
CA THR A 142 -20.89 -10.80 2.95
C THR A 142 -19.88 -10.81 1.80
N LEU A 143 -19.27 -11.97 1.54
CA LEU A 143 -18.43 -12.17 0.35
C LEU A 143 -19.27 -12.09 -0.95
N GLU A 144 -20.55 -12.42 -0.90
CA GLU A 144 -21.46 -12.24 -2.05
C GLU A 144 -21.66 -10.76 -2.39
N ASP A 145 -21.82 -9.88 -1.36
CA ASP A 145 -21.88 -8.44 -1.59
C ASP A 145 -20.61 -7.92 -2.26
N LEU A 146 -19.45 -8.43 -1.82
CA LEU A 146 -18.18 -8.10 -2.45
C LEU A 146 -18.16 -8.53 -3.92
N ASP A 147 -18.60 -9.74 -4.25
CA ASP A 147 -18.64 -10.22 -5.62
C ASP A 147 -19.56 -9.37 -6.52
N CYS A 148 -20.69 -8.93 -5.99
CA CYS A 148 -21.58 -8.01 -6.70
C CYS A 148 -20.89 -6.66 -6.97
N LEU A 149 -20.20 -6.10 -5.98
CA LEU A 149 -19.45 -4.86 -6.12
C LEU A 149 -18.33 -4.99 -7.17
N LEU A 150 -17.59 -6.09 -7.16
CA LEU A 150 -16.48 -6.33 -8.08
C LEU A 150 -16.96 -6.55 -9.54
N LYS A 151 -18.12 -7.18 -9.74
CA LYS A 151 -18.76 -7.29 -11.07
C LYS A 151 -19.17 -5.92 -11.60
N GLU A 152 -19.74 -5.06 -10.76
CA GLU A 152 -20.08 -3.69 -11.14
C GLU A 152 -18.83 -2.89 -11.52
N LEU A 153 -17.76 -2.99 -10.72
CA LEU A 153 -16.47 -2.35 -11.01
C LEU A 153 -15.93 -2.77 -12.38
N TYR A 154 -16.00 -4.07 -12.70
CA TYR A 154 -15.58 -4.59 -14.01
C TYR A 154 -16.38 -3.99 -15.15
N THR A 155 -17.70 -3.91 -15.01
CA THR A 155 -18.59 -3.31 -16.00
C THR A 155 -18.28 -1.83 -16.24
N LEU A 156 -18.09 -1.06 -15.17
CA LEU A 156 -17.77 0.37 -15.25
C LEU A 156 -16.41 0.64 -15.94
N SER A 157 -15.48 -0.29 -15.87
CA SER A 157 -14.16 -0.15 -16.47
C SER A 157 -14.14 -0.40 -17.98
N ASN A 158 -15.16 -1.07 -18.52
CA ASN A 158 -15.26 -1.42 -19.94
C ASN A 158 -16.12 -0.44 -20.75
N HIS A 159 -16.67 0.58 -20.11
CA HIS A 159 -17.41 1.67 -20.70
C HIS A 159 -16.68 3.02 -20.51
#